data_05ebe162eb9b174270437ec164887cc4
#
_entry.id   05ebe162eb9b174270437ec164887cc4
#
_cell.length_a   1.000
_cell.length_b   1.000
_cell.length_c   1.000
_cell.angle_alpha   90.00
_cell.angle_beta   90.00
_cell.angle_gamma   90.00
#
_symmetry.space_group_name_H-M   'P 1'
#
loop_
_entity.id
_entity.type
_entity.pdbx_description
1 polymer ?
#
loop_
_entity_poly.entity_id
_entity_poly.type
_entity_poly.pdbx_seq_one_letter_code
_entity_poly.pdbx_strand_id
1 'polypeptide(L)'
;LNYFSHYYFDHIPGEADHNFGLSFPDLVRNFIRGKRLKPPHPSAPQFEKYPLLSQGTQKHFTRDTQFHGSEFFKTTEEKLNRLLQPVFQSLEIGRYWFASHLLAEMMLDRVLMKKHPQLLDNYYLDLQNANQNAIADYLHLSEITDQDPFFERMERFASSQYLRQYVHDPALIFSLNRIYIFTGAGSEWSKEQYTELQNTIPQAESIIFESLDHLMLEMK
;
A
#
# COMPACT_ATOMS: atom_id res chain seq x y z
N LEU A 1 -5.03 2.48 3.05
CA LEU A 1 -4.90 1.29 2.18
C LEU A 1 -3.49 1.16 1.65
N ASN A 2 -3.11 -0.05 1.21
CA ASN A 2 -1.85 -0.30 0.53
C ASN A 2 -2.09 -0.54 -0.98
N TYR A 3 -1.06 -0.81 -1.76
CA TYR A 3 -1.07 -0.87 -3.23
C TYR A 3 -2.19 -1.73 -3.83
N PHE A 4 -2.27 -3.02 -3.43
CA PHE A 4 -3.19 -3.96 -4.05
C PHE A 4 -4.64 -3.75 -3.63
N SER A 5 -4.89 -3.34 -2.39
CA SER A 5 -6.24 -3.03 -1.93
C SER A 5 -6.84 -1.83 -2.64
N HIS A 6 -6.07 -0.78 -2.95
CA HIS A 6 -6.54 0.31 -3.82
C HIS A 6 -6.97 -0.20 -5.19
N TYR A 7 -6.15 -1.04 -5.81
CA TYR A 7 -6.46 -1.65 -7.09
C TYR A 7 -7.69 -2.56 -6.99
N TYR A 8 -7.77 -3.39 -5.97
CA TYR A 8 -8.88 -4.32 -5.78
C TYR A 8 -10.25 -3.62 -5.77
N PHE A 9 -10.36 -2.50 -5.06
CA PHE A 9 -11.64 -1.80 -4.92
C PHE A 9 -12.04 -0.97 -6.12
N ASP A 10 -11.10 -0.44 -6.88
CA ASP A 10 -11.38 0.65 -7.80
C ASP A 10 -10.81 0.48 -9.22
N HIS A 11 -10.21 -0.69 -9.55
CA HIS A 11 -9.67 -0.91 -10.90
C HIS A 11 -10.78 -0.93 -11.96
N ILE A 12 -10.43 -0.43 -13.13
CA ILE A 12 -11.29 -0.45 -14.32
C ILE A 12 -10.59 -1.32 -15.36
N PRO A 13 -11.19 -2.45 -15.79
CA PRO A 13 -10.59 -3.34 -16.77
C PRO A 13 -10.22 -2.59 -18.07
N GLY A 14 -8.95 -2.71 -18.49
CA GLY A 14 -8.45 -2.10 -19.72
C GLY A 14 -7.96 -0.64 -19.57
N GLU A 15 -8.12 -0.01 -18.41
CA GLU A 15 -7.74 1.38 -18.18
C GLU A 15 -6.43 1.46 -17.36
N ALA A 16 -5.30 1.08 -17.97
CA ALA A 16 -4.01 0.97 -17.28
C ALA A 16 -3.57 2.28 -16.62
N ASP A 17 -3.81 3.44 -17.25
CA ASP A 17 -3.46 4.74 -16.67
C ASP A 17 -4.29 5.06 -15.42
N HIS A 18 -5.61 4.77 -15.45
CA HIS A 18 -6.44 4.89 -14.26
C HIS A 18 -5.95 3.97 -13.14
N ASN A 19 -5.72 2.72 -13.48
CA ASN A 19 -5.31 1.68 -12.55
C ASN A 19 -3.93 1.96 -11.93
N PHE A 20 -3.00 2.51 -12.71
CA PHE A 20 -1.74 3.04 -12.20
C PHE A 20 -1.96 4.18 -11.20
N GLY A 21 -2.87 5.10 -11.54
CA GLY A 21 -3.25 6.23 -10.67
C GLY A 21 -3.67 5.82 -9.27
N LEU A 22 -4.33 4.66 -9.12
CA LEU A 22 -4.75 4.11 -7.83
C LEU A 22 -3.61 3.83 -6.85
N SER A 23 -2.40 3.54 -7.36
CA SER A 23 -1.20 3.31 -6.54
C SER A 23 -0.19 4.45 -6.61
N PHE A 24 -0.37 5.40 -7.51
CA PHE A 24 0.62 6.41 -7.84
C PHE A 24 1.07 7.27 -6.65
N PRO A 25 0.17 7.76 -5.75
CA PRO A 25 0.60 8.53 -4.58
C PRO A 25 1.54 7.75 -3.66
N ASP A 26 1.27 6.47 -3.43
CA ASP A 26 2.11 5.60 -2.61
C ASP A 26 3.43 5.26 -3.28
N LEU A 27 3.41 5.00 -4.60
CA LEU A 27 4.63 4.77 -5.36
C LEU A 27 5.56 5.97 -5.28
N VAL A 28 5.04 7.21 -5.45
CA VAL A 28 5.84 8.43 -5.33
C VAL A 28 6.39 8.58 -3.90
N ARG A 29 5.53 8.44 -2.90
CA ARG A 29 5.92 8.56 -1.49
C ARG A 29 7.03 7.58 -1.10
N ASN A 30 6.97 6.35 -1.61
CA ASN A 30 7.89 5.29 -1.24
C ASN A 30 9.14 5.25 -2.14
N PHE A 31 9.06 5.80 -3.36
CA PHE A 31 10.16 5.75 -4.31
C PHE A 31 10.97 7.04 -4.36
N ILE A 32 10.40 8.18 -4.00
CA ILE A 32 11.12 9.45 -3.96
C ILE A 32 11.07 10.03 -2.55
N ARG A 33 12.20 9.97 -1.86
CA ARG A 33 12.29 10.45 -0.47
C ARG A 33 11.86 11.91 -0.35
N GLY A 34 10.93 12.18 0.55
CA GLY A 34 10.44 13.53 0.84
C GLY A 34 9.47 14.11 -0.19
N LYS A 35 9.11 13.35 -1.24
CA LYS A 35 8.09 13.75 -2.21
C LYS A 35 6.77 13.07 -1.93
N ARG A 36 5.68 13.79 -2.24
CA ARG A 36 4.30 13.30 -2.12
C ARG A 36 3.46 13.96 -3.20
N LEU A 37 2.59 13.19 -3.83
CA LEU A 37 1.51 13.76 -4.63
C LEU A 37 0.43 14.34 -3.71
N LYS A 38 -0.24 15.37 -4.20
CA LYS A 38 -1.45 15.93 -3.58
C LYS A 38 -2.67 15.45 -4.37
N PRO A 39 -3.86 15.41 -3.74
CA PRO A 39 -5.09 15.18 -4.49
C PRO A 39 -5.20 16.19 -5.64
N PRO A 40 -5.31 15.74 -6.91
CA PRO A 40 -5.41 16.66 -8.02
C PRO A 40 -6.77 17.39 -8.01
N HIS A 41 -6.72 18.71 -8.17
CA HIS A 41 -7.96 19.48 -8.32
C HIS A 41 -8.53 19.29 -9.74
N PRO A 42 -9.87 19.21 -9.93
CA PRO A 42 -10.48 19.02 -11.25
C PRO A 42 -10.06 20.03 -12.32
N SER A 43 -9.68 21.26 -11.93
CA SER A 43 -9.14 22.30 -12.82
C SER A 43 -7.62 22.31 -12.95
N ALA A 44 -6.92 21.32 -12.36
CA ALA A 44 -5.47 21.23 -12.47
C ALA A 44 -5.05 20.77 -13.88
N PRO A 45 -3.89 21.24 -14.42
CA PRO A 45 -3.41 20.84 -15.74
C PRO A 45 -3.30 19.32 -15.92
N GLN A 46 -3.04 18.57 -14.84
CA GLN A 46 -2.99 17.12 -14.86
C GLN A 46 -4.33 16.49 -15.25
N PHE A 47 -5.46 17.06 -14.78
CA PHE A 47 -6.79 16.54 -15.14
C PHE A 47 -7.14 16.78 -16.61
N GLU A 48 -6.80 17.93 -17.15
CA GLU A 48 -7.04 18.24 -18.56
C GLU A 48 -6.22 17.33 -19.47
N LYS A 49 -4.94 17.15 -19.14
CA LYS A 49 -3.99 16.46 -20.00
C LYS A 49 -4.01 14.94 -19.82
N TYR A 50 -4.22 14.46 -18.60
CA TYR A 50 -4.17 13.04 -18.23
C TYR A 50 -5.38 12.66 -17.36
N PRO A 51 -6.61 12.68 -17.92
CA PRO A 51 -7.84 12.52 -17.12
C PRO A 51 -7.91 11.16 -16.40
N LEU A 52 -7.56 10.06 -17.06
CA LEU A 52 -7.61 8.73 -16.44
C LEU A 52 -6.62 8.59 -15.28
N LEU A 53 -5.36 8.99 -15.49
CA LEU A 53 -4.34 8.97 -14.44
C LEU A 53 -4.73 9.87 -13.25
N SER A 54 -5.30 11.05 -13.53
CA SER A 54 -5.77 11.97 -12.50
C SER A 54 -6.98 11.44 -11.73
N GLN A 55 -7.92 10.79 -12.41
CA GLN A 55 -9.08 10.15 -11.77
C GLN A 55 -8.65 9.03 -10.84
N GLY A 56 -7.76 8.15 -11.28
CA GLY A 56 -7.19 7.10 -10.44
C GLY A 56 -6.46 7.67 -9.23
N THR A 57 -5.62 8.71 -9.44
CA THR A 57 -4.91 9.40 -8.37
C THR A 57 -5.87 10.05 -7.36
N GLN A 58 -6.93 10.71 -7.84
CA GLN A 58 -7.95 11.28 -6.96
C GLN A 58 -8.72 10.20 -6.19
N LYS A 59 -9.03 9.09 -6.88
CA LYS A 59 -9.72 7.96 -6.28
C LYS A 59 -8.92 7.33 -5.14
N HIS A 60 -7.59 7.22 -5.29
CA HIS A 60 -6.69 6.81 -4.21
C HIS A 60 -6.95 7.61 -2.92
N PHE A 61 -6.88 8.94 -2.98
CA PHE A 61 -7.07 9.79 -1.79
C PHE A 61 -8.47 9.68 -1.19
N THR A 62 -9.49 9.59 -2.04
CA THR A 62 -10.88 9.43 -1.58
C THR A 62 -11.06 8.10 -0.85
N ARG A 63 -10.54 7.03 -1.45
CA ARG A 63 -10.63 5.68 -0.90
C ARG A 63 -9.81 5.52 0.38
N ASP A 64 -8.64 6.13 0.43
CA ASP A 64 -7.79 6.14 1.62
C ASP A 64 -8.49 6.83 2.80
N THR A 65 -9.12 7.97 2.56
CA THR A 65 -9.93 8.67 3.56
C THR A 65 -11.10 7.82 4.05
N GLN A 66 -11.82 7.17 3.13
CA GLN A 66 -12.94 6.28 3.47
C GLN A 66 -12.48 5.10 4.32
N PHE A 67 -11.37 4.45 3.93
CA PHE A 67 -10.81 3.30 4.64
C PHE A 67 -10.40 3.65 6.06
N HIS A 68 -9.61 4.71 6.26
CA HIS A 68 -9.17 5.13 7.60
C HIS A 68 -10.32 5.64 8.48
N GLY A 69 -11.41 6.09 7.88
CA GLY A 69 -12.66 6.46 8.56
C GLY A 69 -13.55 5.27 8.92
N SER A 70 -13.34 4.10 8.32
CA SER A 70 -14.20 2.92 8.45
C SER A 70 -14.17 2.29 9.83
N GLU A 71 -15.25 1.65 10.21
CA GLU A 71 -15.31 0.85 11.45
C GLU A 71 -14.41 -0.38 11.36
N PHE A 72 -14.30 -0.97 10.16
CA PHE A 72 -13.36 -2.05 9.90
C PHE A 72 -11.93 -1.66 10.30
N PHE A 73 -11.42 -0.52 9.79
CA PHE A 73 -10.03 -0.13 10.06
C PHE A 73 -9.78 0.12 11.54
N LYS A 74 -10.65 0.88 12.20
CA LYS A 74 -10.54 1.21 13.63
C LYS A 74 -10.53 -0.04 14.50
N THR A 75 -11.49 -0.95 14.28
CA THR A 75 -11.60 -2.20 15.04
C THR A 75 -10.42 -3.13 14.78
N THR A 76 -9.97 -3.21 13.53
CA THR A 76 -8.82 -4.03 13.13
C THR A 76 -7.53 -3.51 13.75
N GLU A 77 -7.27 -2.20 13.63
CA GLU A 77 -6.10 -1.56 14.24
C GLU A 77 -6.08 -1.76 15.76
N GLU A 78 -7.22 -1.63 16.44
CA GLU A 78 -7.32 -1.87 17.88
C GLU A 78 -7.01 -3.34 18.25
N LYS A 79 -7.54 -4.31 17.52
CA LYS A 79 -7.24 -5.73 17.72
C LYS A 79 -5.77 -6.04 17.47
N LEU A 80 -5.18 -5.48 16.41
CA LEU A 80 -3.74 -5.63 16.12
C LEU A 80 -2.87 -4.94 17.15
N ASN A 81 -3.28 -3.78 17.69
CA ASN A 81 -2.58 -3.13 18.79
C ASN A 81 -2.52 -4.05 20.03
N ARG A 82 -3.63 -4.68 20.39
CA ARG A 82 -3.68 -5.63 21.52
C ARG A 82 -2.80 -6.86 21.28
N LEU A 83 -2.71 -7.32 20.03
CA LEU A 83 -1.85 -8.45 19.64
C LEU A 83 -0.37 -8.08 19.70
N LEU A 84 0.01 -6.94 19.12
CA LEU A 84 1.42 -6.57 18.95
C LEU A 84 2.04 -5.88 20.18
N GLN A 85 1.26 -5.14 20.96
CA GLN A 85 1.77 -4.40 22.12
C GLN A 85 2.63 -5.26 23.06
N PRO A 86 2.15 -6.44 23.55
CA PRO A 86 2.96 -7.26 24.48
C PRO A 86 4.23 -7.80 23.81
N VAL A 87 4.17 -8.14 22.52
CA VAL A 87 5.33 -8.64 21.75
C VAL A 87 6.37 -7.53 21.60
N PHE A 88 5.96 -6.33 21.20
CA PHE A 88 6.84 -5.18 21.04
C PHE A 88 7.48 -4.77 22.39
N GLN A 89 6.71 -4.83 23.47
CA GLN A 89 7.23 -4.53 24.81
C GLN A 89 8.26 -5.55 25.27
N SER A 90 8.00 -6.85 25.08
CA SER A 90 8.94 -7.93 25.46
C SER A 90 10.23 -7.89 24.65
N LEU A 91 10.20 -7.40 23.41
CA LEU A 91 11.33 -7.30 22.50
C LEU A 91 11.99 -5.91 22.50
N GLU A 92 11.54 -5.00 23.39
CA GLU A 92 12.03 -3.62 23.47
C GLU A 92 11.93 -2.83 22.16
N ILE A 93 10.92 -3.15 21.33
CA ILE A 93 10.61 -2.42 20.09
C ILE A 93 9.60 -1.32 20.40
N GLY A 94 9.88 -0.10 19.98
CA GLY A 94 8.96 1.03 20.16
C GLY A 94 7.84 1.08 19.12
N ARG A 95 6.89 2.00 19.31
CA ARG A 95 5.86 2.38 18.32
C ARG A 95 5.03 1.23 17.74
N TYR A 96 4.61 0.27 18.57
CA TYR A 96 3.78 -0.86 18.16
C TYR A 96 2.49 -0.41 17.42
N TRP A 97 1.88 0.69 17.82
CA TRP A 97 0.70 1.26 17.19
C TRP A 97 0.92 1.61 15.71
N PHE A 98 2.12 2.10 15.37
CA PHE A 98 2.48 2.39 13.99
C PHE A 98 2.69 1.09 13.19
N ALA A 99 3.31 0.08 13.80
CA ALA A 99 3.44 -1.24 13.18
C ALA A 99 2.07 -1.89 12.97
N SER A 100 1.14 -1.75 13.92
CA SER A 100 -0.24 -2.26 13.79
C SER A 100 -0.99 -1.61 12.64
N HIS A 101 -0.85 -0.29 12.47
CA HIS A 101 -1.42 0.44 11.34
C HIS A 101 -0.91 -0.10 10.00
N LEU A 102 0.41 -0.19 9.84
CA LEU A 102 1.02 -0.74 8.62
C LEU A 102 0.62 -2.20 8.40
N LEU A 103 0.61 -2.99 9.47
CA LEU A 103 0.25 -4.40 9.38
C LEU A 103 -1.22 -4.58 8.96
N ALA A 104 -2.14 -3.73 9.42
CA ALA A 104 -3.54 -3.78 8.99
C ALA A 104 -3.67 -3.65 7.46
N GLU A 105 -2.99 -2.69 6.87
CA GLU A 105 -2.98 -2.47 5.42
C GLU A 105 -2.30 -3.60 4.65
N MET A 106 -1.12 -4.04 5.10
CA MET A 106 -0.37 -5.12 4.47
C MET A 106 -1.09 -6.47 4.56
N MET A 107 -1.76 -6.75 5.68
CA MET A 107 -2.54 -7.97 5.87
C MET A 107 -3.82 -7.96 5.05
N LEU A 108 -4.45 -6.80 4.84
CA LEU A 108 -5.57 -6.67 3.91
C LEU A 108 -5.12 -7.02 2.49
N ASP A 109 -4.01 -6.44 2.01
CA ASP A 109 -3.43 -6.80 0.71
C ASP A 109 -3.18 -8.31 0.61
N ARG A 110 -2.54 -8.91 1.65
CA ARG A 110 -2.25 -10.35 1.70
C ARG A 110 -3.52 -11.20 1.55
N VAL A 111 -4.58 -10.89 2.30
CA VAL A 111 -5.83 -11.64 2.26
C VAL A 111 -6.52 -11.51 0.90
N LEU A 112 -6.55 -10.30 0.34
CA LEU A 112 -7.13 -10.05 -0.97
C LEU A 112 -6.34 -10.75 -2.09
N MET A 113 -5.01 -10.72 -2.06
CA MET A 113 -4.16 -11.42 -3.03
C MET A 113 -4.33 -12.94 -2.97
N LYS A 114 -4.45 -13.52 -1.78
CA LYS A 114 -4.72 -14.96 -1.62
C LYS A 114 -6.08 -15.35 -2.21
N LYS A 115 -7.09 -14.49 -2.07
CA LYS A 115 -8.44 -14.73 -2.62
C LYS A 115 -8.52 -14.46 -4.13
N HIS A 116 -7.75 -13.53 -4.64
CA HIS A 116 -7.84 -13.02 -6.02
C HIS A 116 -6.47 -12.98 -6.72
N PRO A 117 -5.76 -14.12 -6.85
CA PRO A 117 -4.39 -14.13 -7.39
C PRO A 117 -4.31 -13.61 -8.83
N GLN A 118 -5.34 -13.87 -9.66
CA GLN A 118 -5.38 -13.38 -11.05
C GLN A 118 -5.54 -11.86 -11.13
N LEU A 119 -6.20 -11.24 -10.15
CA LEU A 119 -6.30 -9.78 -10.12
C LEU A 119 -4.93 -9.14 -9.81
N LEU A 120 -4.08 -9.81 -9.05
CA LEU A 120 -2.71 -9.38 -8.84
C LEU A 120 -1.87 -9.46 -10.13
N ASP A 121 -2.13 -10.44 -11.00
CA ASP A 121 -1.50 -10.49 -12.33
C ASP A 121 -1.90 -9.27 -13.17
N ASN A 122 -3.19 -8.92 -13.17
CA ASN A 122 -3.70 -7.74 -13.85
C ASN A 122 -3.10 -6.45 -13.29
N TYR A 123 -2.95 -6.33 -11.96
CA TYR A 123 -2.29 -5.19 -11.33
C TYR A 123 -0.89 -4.94 -11.89
N TYR A 124 -0.05 -5.98 -11.94
CA TYR A 124 1.31 -5.84 -12.49
C TYR A 124 1.31 -5.58 -14.01
N LEU A 125 0.36 -6.14 -14.74
CA LEU A 125 0.21 -5.87 -16.17
C LEU A 125 -0.16 -4.40 -16.42
N ASP A 126 -1.09 -3.84 -15.64
CA ASP A 126 -1.48 -2.43 -15.74
C ASP A 126 -0.33 -1.49 -15.35
N LEU A 127 0.46 -1.83 -14.33
CA LEU A 127 1.66 -1.06 -14.00
C LEU A 127 2.67 -0.99 -15.15
N GLN A 128 2.79 -2.07 -15.94
CA GLN A 128 3.70 -2.13 -17.09
C GLN A 128 3.13 -1.43 -18.33
N ASN A 129 1.81 -1.45 -18.50
CA ASN A 129 1.12 -0.90 -19.66
C ASN A 129 0.76 0.58 -19.51
N ALA A 130 0.85 1.15 -18.29
CA ALA A 130 0.59 2.56 -18.07
C ALA A 130 1.53 3.45 -18.88
N ASN A 131 1.01 4.57 -19.37
CA ASN A 131 1.75 5.48 -20.25
C ASN A 131 2.86 6.20 -19.48
N GLN A 132 4.10 5.74 -19.66
CA GLN A 132 5.27 6.29 -18.96
C GLN A 132 5.49 7.79 -19.26
N ASN A 133 5.19 8.25 -20.49
CA ASN A 133 5.32 9.67 -20.83
C ASN A 133 4.27 10.51 -20.07
N ALA A 134 3.05 9.98 -19.93
CA ALA A 134 2.02 10.63 -19.12
C ALA A 134 2.41 10.70 -17.64
N ILE A 135 2.98 9.63 -17.11
CA ILE A 135 3.48 9.57 -15.72
C ILE A 135 4.61 10.58 -15.51
N ALA A 136 5.59 10.62 -16.43
CA ALA A 136 6.71 11.56 -16.35
C ALA A 136 6.24 13.01 -16.35
N ASP A 137 5.35 13.36 -17.28
CA ASP A 137 4.83 14.73 -17.37
C ASP A 137 3.92 15.09 -16.18
N TYR A 138 3.14 14.12 -15.66
CA TYR A 138 2.35 14.30 -14.45
C TYR A 138 3.25 14.58 -13.23
N LEU A 139 4.36 13.86 -13.08
CA LEU A 139 5.35 14.14 -12.04
C LEU A 139 5.94 15.54 -12.19
N HIS A 140 6.31 15.94 -13.42
CA HIS A 140 6.81 17.27 -13.70
C HIS A 140 5.80 18.36 -13.32
N LEU A 141 4.54 18.22 -13.73
CA LEU A 141 3.45 19.14 -13.37
C LEU A 141 3.16 19.15 -11.84
N SER A 142 3.61 18.14 -11.13
CA SER A 142 3.54 18.03 -9.67
C SER A 142 4.84 18.50 -8.96
N GLU A 143 5.70 19.24 -9.67
CA GLU A 143 6.97 19.79 -9.16
C GLU A 143 7.99 18.70 -8.74
N ILE A 144 7.89 17.53 -9.36
CA ILE A 144 8.84 16.43 -9.20
C ILE A 144 9.67 16.32 -10.48
N THR A 145 10.79 17.01 -10.49
CA THR A 145 11.66 17.15 -11.68
C THR A 145 12.75 16.09 -11.76
N ASP A 146 13.25 15.60 -10.62
CA ASP A 146 14.17 14.46 -10.56
C ASP A 146 13.37 13.16 -10.51
N GLN A 147 13.19 12.54 -11.68
CA GLN A 147 12.28 11.40 -11.88
C GLN A 147 13.01 10.06 -12.04
N ASP A 148 14.31 10.08 -12.31
CA ASP A 148 15.10 8.86 -12.54
C ASP A 148 14.96 7.86 -11.38
N PRO A 149 15.05 8.28 -10.09
CA PRO A 149 14.87 7.36 -8.97
C PRO A 149 13.47 6.72 -8.91
N PHE A 150 12.44 7.42 -9.42
CA PHE A 150 11.09 6.87 -9.49
C PHE A 150 11.01 5.73 -10.51
N PHE A 151 11.45 5.97 -11.74
CA PHE A 151 11.36 4.98 -12.81
C PHE A 151 12.25 3.75 -12.54
N GLU A 152 13.46 3.92 -12.02
CA GLU A 152 14.32 2.82 -11.63
C GLU A 152 13.69 1.92 -10.55
N ARG A 153 13.03 2.52 -9.56
CA ARG A 153 12.37 1.76 -8.50
C ARG A 153 11.07 1.15 -8.97
N MET A 154 10.34 1.84 -9.85
CA MET A 154 9.13 1.34 -10.46
C MET A 154 9.41 0.09 -11.29
N GLU A 155 10.45 0.10 -12.13
CA GLU A 155 10.88 -1.06 -12.91
C GLU A 155 11.23 -2.24 -12.00
N ARG A 156 12.01 -2.01 -10.94
CA ARG A 156 12.35 -3.04 -9.95
C ARG A 156 11.13 -3.58 -9.22
N PHE A 157 10.20 -2.72 -8.83
CA PHE A 157 8.96 -3.11 -8.15
C PHE A 157 8.08 -3.97 -9.05
N ALA A 158 7.90 -3.57 -10.31
CA ALA A 158 7.10 -4.31 -11.28
C ALA A 158 7.76 -5.65 -11.67
N SER A 159 9.07 -5.65 -11.96
CA SER A 159 9.80 -6.86 -12.38
C SER A 159 9.97 -7.89 -11.26
N SER A 160 10.20 -7.45 -10.03
CA SER A 160 10.29 -8.36 -8.87
C SER A 160 8.96 -8.91 -8.40
N GLN A 161 7.85 -8.29 -8.83
CA GLN A 161 6.50 -8.59 -8.36
C GLN A 161 6.42 -8.65 -6.82
N TYR A 162 7.02 -7.64 -6.19
CA TYR A 162 7.30 -7.56 -4.76
C TYR A 162 6.12 -7.93 -3.85
N LEU A 163 4.88 -7.51 -4.19
CA LEU A 163 3.71 -7.78 -3.37
C LEU A 163 3.39 -9.29 -3.26
N ARG A 164 3.78 -10.11 -4.26
CA ARG A 164 3.58 -11.57 -4.17
C ARG A 164 4.28 -12.17 -2.96
N GLN A 165 5.31 -11.53 -2.47
CA GLN A 165 6.05 -12.00 -1.29
C GLN A 165 5.23 -11.86 0.00
N TYR A 166 4.19 -11.01 0.04
CA TYR A 166 3.36 -10.81 1.23
C TYR A 166 2.59 -12.08 1.67
N VAL A 167 2.43 -13.07 0.79
CA VAL A 167 1.82 -14.36 1.16
C VAL A 167 2.73 -15.22 2.04
N HIS A 168 4.03 -14.90 2.12
CA HIS A 168 5.03 -15.59 2.93
C HIS A 168 5.32 -14.78 4.21
N ASP A 169 5.10 -15.38 5.38
CA ASP A 169 5.25 -14.71 6.68
C ASP A 169 6.62 -14.02 6.87
N PRO A 170 7.76 -14.68 6.57
CA PRO A 170 9.06 -14.04 6.70
C PRO A 170 9.20 -12.79 5.83
N ALA A 171 8.70 -12.85 4.59
CA ALA A 171 8.81 -11.74 3.65
C ALA A 171 7.87 -10.58 4.03
N LEU A 172 6.67 -10.88 4.55
CA LEU A 172 5.75 -9.86 5.05
C LEU A 172 6.38 -9.08 6.22
N ILE A 173 6.92 -9.80 7.23
CA ILE A 173 7.56 -9.16 8.39
C ILE A 173 8.84 -8.40 7.98
N PHE A 174 9.61 -8.94 7.04
CA PHE A 174 10.75 -8.22 6.47
C PHE A 174 10.29 -6.90 5.82
N SER A 175 9.23 -6.94 5.03
CA SER A 175 8.66 -5.75 4.39
C SER A 175 8.15 -4.72 5.41
N LEU A 176 7.47 -5.18 6.45
CA LEU A 176 7.01 -4.34 7.56
C LEU A 176 8.21 -3.63 8.23
N ASN A 177 9.29 -4.36 8.53
CA ASN A 177 10.50 -3.75 9.11
C ASN A 177 11.16 -2.73 8.17
N ARG A 178 11.21 -3.01 6.88
CA ARG A 178 11.77 -2.06 5.89
C ARG A 178 10.98 -0.75 5.84
N ILE A 179 9.66 -0.81 5.89
CA ILE A 179 8.81 0.39 5.95
C ILE A 179 9.02 1.11 7.29
N TYR A 180 9.11 0.35 8.38
CA TYR A 180 9.35 0.87 9.73
C TYR A 180 10.67 1.67 9.81
N ILE A 181 11.76 1.13 9.24
CA ILE A 181 13.05 1.84 9.14
C ILE A 181 12.93 3.07 8.22
N PHE A 182 12.34 2.90 7.04
CA PHE A 182 12.23 3.97 6.05
C PHE A 182 11.48 5.20 6.58
N THR A 183 10.46 4.98 7.39
CA THR A 183 9.66 6.04 8.04
C THR A 183 10.31 6.64 9.28
N GLY A 184 11.48 6.13 9.69
CA GLY A 184 12.17 6.58 10.91
C GLY A 184 11.47 6.14 12.21
N ALA A 185 10.63 5.10 12.14
CA ALA A 185 9.94 4.58 13.32
C ALA A 185 10.87 3.78 14.25
N GLY A 186 11.94 3.20 13.70
CA GLY A 186 12.94 2.45 14.47
C GLY A 186 14.10 1.95 13.61
N SER A 187 14.80 0.94 14.11
CA SER A 187 15.97 0.29 13.48
C SER A 187 15.61 -1.08 12.91
N GLU A 188 16.60 -1.74 12.32
CA GLU A 188 16.49 -3.11 11.87
C GLU A 188 16.26 -4.05 13.07
N TRP A 189 15.34 -4.99 12.90
CA TRP A 189 15.00 -5.96 13.93
C TRP A 189 16.02 -7.10 13.96
N SER A 190 16.27 -7.65 15.17
CA SER A 190 17.10 -8.85 15.35
C SER A 190 16.38 -10.09 14.79
N LYS A 191 17.15 -11.18 14.63
CA LYS A 191 16.59 -12.47 14.21
C LYS A 191 15.51 -12.97 15.17
N GLU A 192 15.69 -12.76 16.47
CA GLU A 192 14.69 -13.10 17.48
C GLU A 192 13.40 -12.27 17.30
N GLN A 193 13.54 -10.94 17.14
CA GLN A 193 12.42 -10.05 16.90
C GLN A 193 11.64 -10.44 15.64
N TYR A 194 12.34 -10.78 14.55
CA TYR A 194 11.70 -11.31 13.34
C TYR A 194 10.90 -12.59 13.61
N THR A 195 11.46 -13.53 14.35
CA THR A 195 10.81 -14.82 14.63
C THR A 195 9.55 -14.62 15.48
N GLU A 196 9.65 -13.84 16.55
CA GLU A 196 8.50 -13.58 17.43
C GLU A 196 7.37 -12.83 16.72
N LEU A 197 7.71 -11.86 15.86
CA LEU A 197 6.71 -11.16 15.08
C LEU A 197 6.06 -12.06 14.02
N GLN A 198 6.80 -12.98 13.40
CA GLN A 198 6.23 -13.97 12.49
C GLN A 198 5.19 -14.85 13.18
N ASN A 199 5.38 -15.20 14.45
CA ASN A 199 4.43 -16.00 15.23
C ASN A 199 3.07 -15.29 15.41
N THR A 200 3.00 -13.96 15.23
CA THR A 200 1.75 -13.21 15.32
C THR A 200 0.93 -13.23 14.03
N ILE A 201 1.53 -13.58 12.90
CA ILE A 201 0.89 -13.47 11.57
C ILE A 201 -0.40 -14.30 11.43
N PRO A 202 -0.47 -15.56 11.88
CA PRO A 202 -1.72 -16.33 11.77
C PRO A 202 -2.90 -15.65 12.48
N GLN A 203 -2.65 -15.08 13.67
CA GLN A 203 -3.69 -14.38 14.41
C GLN A 203 -4.03 -13.02 13.77
N ALA A 204 -3.04 -12.30 13.24
CA ALA A 204 -3.27 -11.07 12.48
C ALA A 204 -4.11 -11.33 11.23
N GLU A 205 -3.84 -12.42 10.50
CA GLU A 205 -4.63 -12.83 9.34
C GLU A 205 -6.08 -13.15 9.70
N SER A 206 -6.31 -13.84 10.82
CA SER A 206 -7.67 -14.15 11.32
C SER A 206 -8.44 -12.86 11.64
N ILE A 207 -7.81 -11.88 12.28
CA ILE A 207 -8.41 -10.58 12.60
C ILE A 207 -8.94 -9.87 11.34
N ILE A 208 -8.15 -9.86 10.26
CA ILE A 208 -8.57 -9.28 8.98
C ILE A 208 -9.74 -10.08 8.39
N PHE A 209 -9.59 -11.40 8.37
CA PHE A 209 -10.55 -12.30 7.71
C PHE A 209 -11.94 -12.23 8.34
N GLU A 210 -12.03 -12.18 9.68
CA GLU A 210 -13.29 -12.08 10.43
C GLU A 210 -14.08 -10.81 10.10
N SER A 211 -13.41 -9.73 9.74
CA SER A 211 -14.03 -8.42 9.50
C SER A 211 -14.12 -8.07 8.00
N LEU A 212 -13.63 -8.93 7.11
CA LEU A 212 -13.52 -8.63 5.68
C LEU A 212 -14.88 -8.34 5.01
N ASP A 213 -15.91 -9.12 5.33
CA ASP A 213 -17.24 -8.91 4.74
C ASP A 213 -17.84 -7.56 5.14
N HIS A 214 -17.55 -7.10 6.37
CA HIS A 214 -17.95 -5.77 6.82
C HIS A 214 -17.25 -4.68 6.00
N LEU A 215 -15.92 -4.81 5.79
CA LEU A 215 -15.18 -3.90 4.91
C LEU A 215 -15.79 -3.84 3.50
N MET A 216 -16.16 -4.99 2.91
CA MET A 216 -16.77 -5.02 1.57
C MET A 216 -18.09 -4.24 1.50
N LEU A 217 -18.80 -4.10 2.59
CA LEU A 217 -20.02 -3.28 2.67
C LEU A 217 -19.68 -1.78 2.82
N GLU A 218 -18.71 -1.44 3.65
CA GLU A 218 -18.30 -0.06 3.88
C GLU A 218 -17.61 0.59 2.67
N MET A 219 -16.97 -0.23 1.81
CA MET A 219 -16.21 0.24 0.65
C MET A 219 -17.03 0.28 -0.66
N LYS A 220 -18.32 -0.04 -0.62
CA LYS A 220 -19.25 0.15 -1.75
C LYS A 220 -19.65 1.60 -1.88
#